data_db5886a75de87b6df8b49463314826b5
#
_entry.id   db5886a75de87b6df8b49463314826b5
#
_cell.length_a   1.000
_cell.length_b   1.000
_cell.length_c   1.000
_cell.angle_alpha   90.00
_cell.angle_beta   90.00
_cell.angle_gamma   90.00
#
_symmetry.space_group_name_H-M   'P 1'
#
loop_
_entity.id
_entity.type
_entity.pdbx_description
1 polymer ?
#
loop_
_entity_poly.entity_id
_entity_poly.type
_entity_poly.pdbx_seq_one_letter_code
_entity_poly.pdbx_strand_id
1 'polypeptide(L)'
;MSDAAKEARIRQAEAKERAALQHQKKLNEVNANKKILDEKIERLEKAKGELTSAVSSLTSFSSSVTSELKSIDSGSFQGTRRDKYDSKVGDVAKKLTELADKHQENQETIDKKLTELKENSQRLGMSIGSLSSSIASLTAEAHRLRAQ
;
A
#
# COMPACT_ATOMS: atom_id res chain seq x y z
N MET A 1 16.01 -34.40 -45.68
CA MET A 1 14.90 -34.13 -44.75
C MET A 1 13.65 -33.87 -45.57
N SER A 2 12.49 -34.51 -45.29
CA SER A 2 11.31 -34.32 -46.10
C SER A 2 10.71 -32.91 -45.91
N ASP A 3 10.10 -32.36 -46.95
CA ASP A 3 9.46 -31.04 -46.93
C ASP A 3 8.40 -30.97 -45.81
N ALA A 4 7.65 -32.07 -45.58
CA ALA A 4 6.70 -32.21 -44.49
C ALA A 4 7.33 -31.99 -43.08
N ALA A 5 8.55 -32.46 -42.85
CA ALA A 5 9.24 -32.28 -41.58
C ALA A 5 9.69 -30.83 -41.38
N LYS A 6 10.06 -30.15 -42.47
CA LYS A 6 10.40 -28.73 -42.46
C LYS A 6 9.19 -27.86 -42.16
N GLU A 7 8.06 -28.12 -42.84
CA GLU A 7 6.79 -27.43 -42.59
C GLU A 7 6.29 -27.61 -41.15
N ALA A 8 6.39 -28.84 -40.61
CA ALA A 8 6.00 -29.10 -39.21
C ALA A 8 6.81 -28.24 -38.20
N ARG A 9 8.10 -28.11 -38.43
CA ARG A 9 8.97 -27.26 -37.60
C ARG A 9 8.62 -25.77 -37.71
N ILE A 10 8.38 -25.29 -38.93
CA ILE A 10 7.94 -23.90 -39.14
C ILE A 10 6.65 -23.62 -38.36
N ARG A 11 5.65 -24.49 -38.46
CA ARG A 11 4.39 -24.35 -37.70
C ARG A 11 4.60 -24.37 -36.20
N GLN A 12 5.51 -25.20 -35.70
CA GLN A 12 5.87 -25.21 -34.29
C GLN A 12 6.57 -23.91 -33.86
N ALA A 13 7.47 -23.38 -34.67
CA ALA A 13 8.12 -22.09 -34.40
C ALA A 13 7.11 -20.95 -34.32
N GLU A 14 6.19 -20.89 -35.31
CA GLU A 14 5.11 -19.89 -35.32
C GLU A 14 4.18 -20.00 -34.10
N ALA A 15 3.89 -21.22 -33.63
CA ALA A 15 3.08 -21.43 -32.45
C ALA A 15 3.80 -20.89 -31.19
N LYS A 16 5.11 -21.10 -31.08
CA LYS A 16 5.95 -20.56 -30.00
C LYS A 16 6.02 -19.03 -30.04
N GLU A 17 6.18 -18.43 -31.21
CA GLU A 17 6.17 -16.98 -31.41
C GLU A 17 4.83 -16.36 -31.00
N ARG A 18 3.71 -16.98 -31.39
CA ARG A 18 2.37 -16.54 -30.98
C ARG A 18 2.18 -16.62 -29.47
N ALA A 19 2.64 -17.69 -28.83
CA ALA A 19 2.61 -17.83 -27.38
C ALA A 19 3.48 -16.75 -26.68
N ALA A 20 4.70 -16.51 -27.20
CA ALA A 20 5.54 -15.44 -26.68
C ALA A 20 4.87 -14.05 -26.79
N LEU A 21 4.21 -13.76 -27.90
CA LEU A 21 3.49 -12.51 -28.10
C LEU A 21 2.30 -12.37 -27.12
N GLN A 22 1.57 -13.46 -26.83
CA GLN A 22 0.49 -13.44 -25.84
C GLN A 22 1.04 -13.19 -24.44
N HIS A 23 2.16 -13.84 -24.07
CA HIS A 23 2.84 -13.58 -22.79
C HIS A 23 3.36 -12.15 -22.70
N GLN A 24 3.84 -11.57 -23.82
CA GLN A 24 4.29 -10.17 -23.85
C GLN A 24 3.13 -9.19 -23.60
N LYS A 25 1.96 -9.43 -24.18
CA LYS A 25 0.76 -8.62 -23.91
C LYS A 25 0.38 -8.69 -22.44
N LYS A 26 0.34 -9.90 -21.87
CA LYS A 26 0.05 -10.12 -20.46
C LYS A 26 1.10 -9.46 -19.53
N LEU A 27 2.38 -9.52 -19.92
CA LEU A 27 3.47 -8.86 -19.20
C LEU A 27 3.25 -7.34 -19.14
N ASN A 28 2.86 -6.73 -20.26
CA ASN A 28 2.58 -5.30 -20.31
C ASN A 28 1.40 -4.91 -19.40
N GLU A 29 0.33 -5.72 -19.37
CA GLU A 29 -0.82 -5.50 -18.46
C GLU A 29 -0.40 -5.62 -16.99
N VAL A 30 0.37 -6.64 -16.64
CA VAL A 30 0.84 -6.86 -15.26
C VAL A 30 1.77 -5.74 -14.82
N ASN A 31 2.67 -5.27 -15.69
CA ASN A 31 3.53 -4.11 -15.42
C ASN A 31 2.72 -2.83 -15.18
N ALA A 32 1.70 -2.56 -16.00
CA ALA A 32 0.82 -1.40 -15.81
C ALA A 32 0.07 -1.48 -14.48
N ASN A 33 -0.49 -2.64 -14.16
CA ASN A 33 -1.20 -2.87 -12.90
C ASN A 33 -0.27 -2.71 -11.68
N LYS A 34 0.96 -3.26 -11.77
CA LYS A 34 1.95 -3.10 -10.71
C LYS A 34 2.31 -1.65 -10.48
N LYS A 35 2.55 -0.87 -11.54
CA LYS A 35 2.84 0.56 -11.44
C LYS A 35 1.73 1.32 -10.72
N ILE A 36 0.46 1.10 -11.10
CA ILE A 36 -0.69 1.73 -10.45
C ILE A 36 -0.75 1.36 -8.97
N LEU A 37 -0.43 0.10 -8.65
CA LEU A 37 -0.44 -0.39 -7.27
C LEU A 37 0.67 0.25 -6.44
N ASP A 38 1.88 0.33 -6.99
CA ASP A 38 3.03 0.96 -6.33
C ASP A 38 2.79 2.45 -6.05
N GLU A 39 2.17 3.17 -7.00
CA GLU A 39 1.75 4.57 -6.81
C GLU A 39 0.68 4.73 -5.69
N LYS A 40 -0.21 3.75 -5.55
CA LYS A 40 -1.18 3.73 -4.42
C LYS A 40 -0.49 3.49 -3.08
N ILE A 41 0.49 2.58 -3.05
CA ILE A 41 1.29 2.29 -1.86
C ILE A 41 2.02 3.55 -1.41
N GLU A 42 2.72 4.23 -2.32
CA GLU A 42 3.46 5.46 -2.03
C GLU A 42 2.57 6.56 -1.44
N ARG A 43 1.40 6.78 -2.06
CA ARG A 43 0.44 7.77 -1.55
C ARG A 43 -0.10 7.41 -0.17
N LEU A 44 -0.35 6.14 0.08
CA LEU A 44 -0.87 5.68 1.36
C LEU A 44 0.21 5.72 2.46
N GLU A 45 1.48 5.44 2.13
CA GLU A 45 2.62 5.61 3.04
C GLU A 45 2.81 7.08 3.44
N LYS A 46 2.70 7.99 2.47
CA LYS A 46 2.76 9.43 2.75
C LYS A 46 1.62 9.86 3.67
N ALA A 47 0.39 9.47 3.36
CA ALA A 47 -0.78 9.78 4.19
C ALA A 47 -0.64 9.21 5.62
N LYS A 48 -0.09 8.00 5.77
CA LYS A 48 0.23 7.42 7.07
C LYS A 48 1.23 8.27 7.83
N GLY A 49 2.30 8.72 7.19
CA GLY A 49 3.31 9.59 7.81
C GLY A 49 2.70 10.91 8.31
N GLU A 50 1.87 11.55 7.49
CA GLU A 50 1.16 12.77 7.85
C GLU A 50 0.20 12.54 9.03
N LEU A 51 -0.56 11.45 9.01
CA LEU A 51 -1.47 11.09 10.11
C LEU A 51 -0.70 10.80 11.40
N THR A 52 0.44 10.10 11.34
CA THR A 52 1.29 9.81 12.50
C THR A 52 1.77 11.12 13.14
N SER A 53 2.22 12.07 12.35
CA SER A 53 2.64 13.39 12.83
C SER A 53 1.48 14.17 13.45
N ALA A 54 0.30 14.13 12.83
CA ALA A 54 -0.89 14.79 13.35
C ALA A 54 -1.35 14.20 14.69
N VAL A 55 -1.34 12.88 14.84
CA VAL A 55 -1.69 12.20 16.10
C VAL A 55 -0.69 12.56 17.21
N SER A 56 0.61 12.58 16.90
CA SER A 56 1.64 13.00 17.85
C SER A 56 1.42 14.45 18.32
N SER A 57 1.14 15.37 17.37
CA SER A 57 0.84 16.76 17.69
C SER A 57 -0.43 16.91 18.52
N LEU A 58 -1.47 16.14 18.22
CA LEU A 58 -2.73 16.14 19.00
C LEU A 58 -2.50 15.63 20.42
N THR A 59 -1.70 14.58 20.59
CA THR A 59 -1.36 14.03 21.91
C THR A 59 -0.58 15.05 22.74
N SER A 60 0.41 15.72 22.14
CA SER A 60 1.18 16.77 22.81
C SER A 60 0.30 17.96 23.19
N PHE A 61 -0.57 18.40 22.27
CA PHE A 61 -1.54 19.47 22.53
C PHE A 61 -2.50 19.10 23.67
N SER A 62 -3.05 17.88 23.64
CA SER A 62 -3.92 17.37 24.70
C SER A 62 -3.26 17.41 26.06
N SER A 63 -2.00 16.97 26.16
CA SER A 63 -1.23 16.98 27.39
C SER A 63 -0.98 18.40 27.89
N SER A 64 -0.57 19.33 27.02
CA SER A 64 -0.31 20.74 27.37
C SER A 64 -1.58 21.42 27.85
N VAL A 65 -2.69 21.32 27.10
CA VAL A 65 -3.96 21.95 27.45
C VAL A 65 -4.49 21.41 28.78
N THR A 66 -4.45 20.09 28.97
CA THR A 66 -4.94 19.47 30.22
C THR A 66 -4.08 19.90 31.42
N SER A 67 -2.75 19.99 31.23
CA SER A 67 -1.84 20.44 32.28
C SER A 67 -2.09 21.91 32.64
N GLU A 68 -2.18 22.80 31.65
CA GLU A 68 -2.46 24.23 31.84
C GLU A 68 -3.82 24.46 32.52
N LEU A 69 -4.88 23.79 32.06
CA LEU A 69 -6.21 23.90 32.64
C LEU A 69 -6.25 23.39 34.10
N LYS A 70 -5.52 22.34 34.42
CA LYS A 70 -5.40 21.83 35.80
C LYS A 70 -4.57 22.70 36.71
N SER A 71 -3.65 23.49 36.14
CA SER A 71 -2.76 24.37 36.91
C SER A 71 -3.43 25.67 37.39
N ILE A 72 -4.63 25.99 36.90
CA ILE A 72 -5.36 27.16 37.35
C ILE A 72 -5.67 27.03 38.84
N ASP A 73 -5.11 27.99 39.60
CA ASP A 73 -5.14 27.98 41.05
C ASP A 73 -6.58 27.94 41.60
N SER A 74 -6.79 27.04 42.55
CA SER A 74 -8.05 26.94 43.31
C SER A 74 -8.36 28.18 44.13
N GLY A 75 -7.34 29.04 44.42
CA GLY A 75 -7.53 30.33 45.04
C GLY A 75 -8.27 31.36 44.19
N SER A 76 -8.28 31.20 42.86
CA SER A 76 -8.93 32.14 41.95
C SER A 76 -10.45 32.02 41.93
N PHE A 77 -11.01 30.83 42.23
CA PHE A 77 -12.43 30.61 42.38
C PHE A 77 -12.69 29.25 43.10
N GLN A 78 -13.77 29.19 43.87
CA GLN A 78 -14.14 28.04 44.69
C GLN A 78 -15.62 27.70 44.60
N GLY A 79 -16.01 26.58 45.21
CA GLY A 79 -17.39 26.11 45.27
C GLY A 79 -17.93 25.66 43.92
N THR A 80 -19.22 25.83 43.68
CA THR A 80 -19.93 25.33 42.48
C THR A 80 -19.31 25.75 41.16
N ARG A 81 -18.65 26.91 41.09
CA ARG A 81 -17.92 27.36 39.87
C ARG A 81 -16.67 26.51 39.62
N ARG A 82 -15.97 26.16 40.65
CA ARG A 82 -14.78 25.27 40.57
C ARG A 82 -15.21 23.89 40.12
N ASP A 83 -16.24 23.33 40.72
CA ASP A 83 -16.75 22.01 40.36
C ASP A 83 -17.15 21.94 38.87
N LYS A 84 -17.85 22.96 38.38
CA LYS A 84 -18.21 23.06 36.95
C LYS A 84 -17.02 23.18 36.05
N TYR A 85 -16.00 23.93 36.45
CA TYR A 85 -14.75 24.07 35.70
C TYR A 85 -14.02 22.73 35.60
N ASP A 86 -13.80 22.08 36.72
CA ASP A 86 -13.10 20.78 36.78
C ASP A 86 -13.83 19.70 35.96
N SER A 87 -15.16 19.70 36.02
CA SER A 87 -15.98 18.82 35.16
C SER A 87 -15.75 19.10 33.67
N LYS A 88 -15.73 20.38 33.26
CA LYS A 88 -15.48 20.76 31.88
C LYS A 88 -14.06 20.43 31.39
N VAL A 89 -13.06 20.61 32.25
CA VAL A 89 -11.68 20.20 31.96
C VAL A 89 -11.59 18.69 31.75
N GLY A 90 -12.29 17.91 32.58
CA GLY A 90 -12.39 16.46 32.42
C GLY A 90 -13.08 16.06 31.12
N ASP A 91 -14.17 16.71 30.75
CA ASP A 91 -14.87 16.47 29.48
C ASP A 91 -13.97 16.77 28.26
N VAL A 92 -13.23 17.88 28.29
CA VAL A 92 -12.28 18.25 27.22
C VAL A 92 -11.17 17.22 27.11
N ALA A 93 -10.55 16.83 28.22
CA ALA A 93 -9.49 15.83 28.26
C ALA A 93 -9.98 14.49 27.68
N LYS A 94 -11.17 14.04 28.06
CA LYS A 94 -11.78 12.82 27.55
C LYS A 94 -11.99 12.88 26.03
N LYS A 95 -12.58 13.97 25.53
CA LYS A 95 -12.82 14.13 24.08
C LYS A 95 -11.52 14.18 23.26
N LEU A 96 -10.48 14.79 23.78
CA LEU A 96 -9.16 14.82 23.12
C LEU A 96 -8.53 13.41 23.05
N THR A 97 -8.66 12.63 24.13
CA THR A 97 -8.21 11.24 24.15
C THR A 97 -9.00 10.39 23.16
N GLU A 98 -10.33 10.46 23.18
CA GLU A 98 -11.19 9.73 22.22
C GLU A 98 -10.86 10.08 20.76
N LEU A 99 -10.53 11.34 20.48
CA LEU A 99 -10.11 11.76 19.14
C LEU A 99 -8.77 11.16 18.75
N ALA A 100 -7.79 11.15 19.66
CA ALA A 100 -6.48 10.55 19.43
C ALA A 100 -6.61 9.03 19.19
N ASP A 101 -7.38 8.33 20.01
CA ASP A 101 -7.62 6.88 19.90
C ASP A 101 -8.26 6.54 18.54
N LYS A 102 -9.26 7.31 18.13
CA LYS A 102 -9.92 7.11 16.82
C LYS A 102 -8.94 7.27 15.65
N HIS A 103 -8.03 8.21 15.72
CA HIS A 103 -6.99 8.38 14.69
C HIS A 103 -5.94 7.28 14.74
N GLN A 104 -5.64 6.73 15.91
CA GLN A 104 -4.79 5.56 16.03
C GLN A 104 -5.42 4.32 15.39
N GLU A 105 -6.71 4.08 15.57
CA GLU A 105 -7.45 3.02 14.86
C GLU A 105 -7.39 3.19 13.33
N ASN A 106 -7.47 4.44 12.86
CA ASN A 106 -7.29 4.74 11.44
C ASN A 106 -5.87 4.38 10.95
N GLN A 107 -4.83 4.63 11.74
CA GLN A 107 -3.45 4.22 11.41
C GLN A 107 -3.33 2.70 11.28
N GLU A 108 -3.92 1.93 12.20
CA GLU A 108 -3.92 0.46 12.13
C GLU A 108 -4.63 -0.04 10.87
N THR A 109 -5.74 0.62 10.50
CA THR A 109 -6.47 0.29 9.26
C THR A 109 -5.62 0.55 8.02
N ILE A 110 -4.89 1.67 7.99
CA ILE A 110 -3.95 2.00 6.91
C ILE A 110 -2.82 0.98 6.86
N ASP A 111 -2.27 0.55 7.99
CA ASP A 111 -1.20 -0.45 8.05
C ASP A 111 -1.63 -1.80 7.50
N LYS A 112 -2.82 -2.27 7.86
CA LYS A 112 -3.38 -3.49 7.30
C LYS A 112 -3.52 -3.38 5.78
N LYS A 113 -4.01 -2.25 5.29
CA LYS A 113 -4.17 -2.02 3.85
C LYS A 113 -2.84 -1.92 3.13
N LEU A 114 -1.84 -1.27 3.72
CA LEU A 114 -0.47 -1.21 3.17
C LEU A 114 0.14 -2.61 3.06
N THR A 115 -0.01 -3.45 4.07
CA THR A 115 0.48 -4.84 4.05
C THR A 115 -0.14 -5.61 2.89
N GLU A 116 -1.47 -5.56 2.76
CA GLU A 116 -2.19 -6.21 1.66
C GLU A 116 -1.71 -5.74 0.27
N LEU A 117 -1.57 -4.42 0.09
CA LEU A 117 -1.14 -3.85 -1.18
C LEU A 117 0.30 -4.23 -1.52
N LYS A 118 1.20 -4.23 -0.54
CA LYS A 118 2.61 -4.64 -0.72
C LYS A 118 2.74 -6.12 -1.09
N GLU A 119 1.98 -6.99 -0.45
CA GLU A 119 1.92 -8.41 -0.82
C GLU A 119 1.41 -8.60 -2.26
N ASN A 120 0.38 -7.85 -2.65
CA ASN A 120 -0.13 -7.90 -4.02
C ASN A 120 0.91 -7.39 -5.03
N SER A 121 1.63 -6.28 -4.73
CA SER A 121 2.71 -5.78 -5.56
C SER A 121 3.83 -6.81 -5.72
N GLN A 122 4.20 -7.51 -4.64
CA GLN A 122 5.18 -8.58 -4.68
C GLN A 122 4.74 -9.75 -5.56
N ARG A 123 3.47 -10.18 -5.47
CA ARG A 123 2.91 -11.24 -6.33
C ARG A 123 2.94 -10.84 -7.81
N LEU A 124 2.61 -9.58 -8.12
CA LEU A 124 2.73 -9.07 -9.49
C LEU A 124 4.19 -9.07 -9.96
N GLY A 125 5.15 -8.72 -9.09
CA GLY A 125 6.58 -8.81 -9.38
C GLY A 125 7.03 -10.24 -9.73
N MET A 126 6.58 -11.24 -8.99
CA MET A 126 6.84 -12.65 -9.30
C MET A 126 6.23 -13.07 -10.64
N SER A 127 5.00 -12.63 -10.93
CA SER A 127 4.34 -12.89 -12.21
C SER A 127 5.10 -12.27 -13.39
N ILE A 128 5.64 -11.06 -13.22
CA ILE A 128 6.49 -10.38 -14.21
C ILE A 128 7.74 -11.23 -14.50
N GLY A 129 8.43 -11.70 -13.46
CA GLY A 129 9.60 -12.57 -13.60
C GLY A 129 9.28 -13.87 -14.34
N SER A 130 8.20 -14.53 -13.97
CA SER A 130 7.75 -15.77 -14.64
C SER A 130 7.38 -15.56 -16.10
N LEU A 131 6.63 -14.51 -16.43
CA LEU A 131 6.28 -14.17 -17.81
C LEU A 131 7.51 -13.83 -18.64
N SER A 132 8.44 -13.05 -18.10
CA SER A 132 9.70 -12.70 -18.79
C SER A 132 10.54 -13.94 -19.11
N SER A 133 10.67 -14.87 -18.16
CA SER A 133 11.35 -16.14 -18.37
C SER A 133 10.68 -17.01 -19.42
N SER A 134 9.34 -17.08 -19.39
CA SER A 134 8.56 -17.82 -20.41
C SER A 134 8.72 -17.24 -21.81
N ILE A 135 8.72 -15.91 -21.94
CA ILE A 135 8.93 -15.22 -23.21
C ILE A 135 10.33 -15.57 -23.77
N ALA A 136 11.35 -15.47 -22.93
CA ALA A 136 12.73 -15.79 -23.32
C ALA A 136 12.88 -17.24 -23.79
N SER A 137 12.29 -18.20 -23.06
CA SER A 137 12.31 -19.61 -23.42
C SER A 137 11.59 -19.87 -24.75
N LEU A 138 10.37 -19.37 -24.91
CA LEU A 138 9.57 -19.55 -26.12
C LEU A 138 10.24 -18.94 -27.35
N THR A 139 10.87 -17.78 -27.20
CA THR A 139 11.62 -17.11 -28.27
C THR A 139 12.85 -17.93 -28.66
N ALA A 140 13.62 -18.40 -27.69
CA ALA A 140 14.80 -19.24 -27.96
C ALA A 140 14.42 -20.57 -28.64
N GLU A 141 13.34 -21.21 -28.21
CA GLU A 141 12.82 -22.42 -28.86
C GLU A 141 12.38 -22.17 -30.30
N ALA A 142 11.66 -21.06 -30.56
CA ALA A 142 11.25 -20.69 -31.91
C ALA A 142 12.47 -20.48 -32.84
N HIS A 143 13.49 -19.76 -32.37
CA HIS A 143 14.74 -19.58 -33.12
C HIS A 143 15.44 -20.90 -33.40
N ARG A 144 15.52 -21.81 -32.42
CA ARG A 144 16.13 -23.14 -32.62
C ARG A 144 15.39 -23.94 -33.69
N LEU A 145 14.07 -23.94 -33.67
CA LEU A 145 13.24 -24.64 -34.66
C LEU A 145 13.41 -24.10 -36.08
N ARG A 146 13.66 -22.79 -36.22
CA ARG A 146 13.90 -22.15 -37.54
C ARG A 146 15.32 -22.40 -38.04
N ALA A 147 16.32 -22.61 -37.16
CA ALA A 147 17.71 -22.83 -37.52
C ALA A 147 18.04 -24.27 -37.92
N GLN A 148 17.17 -25.22 -37.70
CA GLN A 148 17.27 -26.65 -38.08
C GLN A 148 16.60 -26.90 -39.45
#